data_5210e23fc03ffc8ced55f9aecfb5062f
#
_entry.id   5210e23fc03ffc8ced55f9aecfb5062f
#
_cell.length_a   1.000
_cell.length_b   1.000
_cell.length_c   1.000
_cell.angle_alpha   90.00
_cell.angle_beta   90.00
_cell.angle_gamma   90.00
#
_symmetry.space_group_name_H-M   'P 1'
#
loop_
_entity.id
_entity.type
_entity.pdbx_description
1 polymer ?
#
loop_
_entity_poly.entity_id
_entity_poly.type
_entity_poly.pdbx_seq_one_letter_code
_entity_poly.pdbx_strand_id
1 'polypeptide(L)'
;MPKPLTNKFNEFLRQSPISLHVPGHKNMTIGQLEQLDFKMDMTEITGLDDLHQPEGIILKSMEGISKHPDYEAYYLVNGTTSGILSVIQGFSEQRGKYTMVRNAHKSVFHGLELTCQNALLLEMDISLKTNQYLGPDLSNLRDQIQDTKLAIFTYPNYYGECFDISYTTMQLKEAGVPVLIDEAHGAHFGLEGFPSSSLNTGADYVVQSYHKSLPSLTMSSILFIHKDAPQRKNVIKYLTYFQSSSPSYLLMTSLELAHDFYKKYDSALFFDKRYELISILKQIGLEVIEVDDPLKLNIRGNGYTGFELQKLFEMENIYIELADNNQILLVLPLWHEEDTYPFELLLERLKSINFEKRKAHKKTEIEYLTEKGVYYSGEIDKIRNININKSVNKILATHIVPYPPGITFMFKGEKITENMVKLMNYWQDNNLRVEGIRNHKIEIKDE
;
A
#
# COMPACT_ATOMS: atom_id res chain seq x y z
N MET A 1 -6.32 11.81 -35.56
CA MET A 1 -6.31 10.62 -34.74
C MET A 1 -7.06 10.94 -33.43
N PRO A 2 -7.99 10.12 -32.93
CA PRO A 2 -8.68 10.38 -31.68
C PRO A 2 -7.67 10.32 -30.50
N LYS A 3 -7.83 11.23 -29.51
CA LYS A 3 -6.99 11.32 -28.30
C LYS A 3 -7.85 11.08 -27.06
N PRO A 4 -8.39 9.86 -26.84
CA PRO A 4 -9.41 9.62 -25.80
C PRO A 4 -8.91 9.93 -24.40
N LEU A 5 -7.67 9.57 -24.07
CA LEU A 5 -7.07 9.85 -22.76
C LEU A 5 -6.91 11.36 -22.53
N THR A 6 -6.30 12.08 -23.47
CA THR A 6 -6.13 13.54 -23.40
C THR A 6 -7.48 14.26 -23.24
N ASN A 7 -8.48 13.85 -24.06
CA ASN A 7 -9.81 14.45 -24.01
C ASN A 7 -10.49 14.22 -22.64
N LYS A 8 -10.35 13.00 -22.09
CA LYS A 8 -10.94 12.67 -20.79
C LYS A 8 -10.29 13.46 -19.66
N PHE A 9 -8.96 13.59 -19.65
CA PHE A 9 -8.26 14.42 -18.66
C PHE A 9 -8.65 15.90 -18.77
N ASN A 10 -8.76 16.43 -19.99
CA ASN A 10 -9.18 17.82 -20.18
C ASN A 10 -10.62 18.06 -19.67
N GLU A 11 -11.52 17.12 -19.88
CA GLU A 11 -12.88 17.16 -19.33
C GLU A 11 -12.87 17.12 -17.80
N PHE A 12 -12.10 16.18 -17.21
CA PHE A 12 -12.00 15.98 -15.78
C PHE A 12 -11.43 17.21 -15.06
N LEU A 13 -10.32 17.74 -15.56
CA LEU A 13 -9.64 18.90 -14.95
C LEU A 13 -10.47 20.18 -15.01
N ARG A 14 -11.35 20.34 -16.01
CA ARG A 14 -12.28 21.50 -16.08
C ARG A 14 -13.29 21.54 -14.93
N GLN A 15 -13.53 20.43 -14.26
CA GLN A 15 -14.45 20.33 -13.11
C GLN A 15 -13.79 20.75 -11.80
N SER A 16 -12.52 21.18 -11.84
CA SER A 16 -11.71 21.51 -10.66
C SER A 16 -11.77 20.42 -9.59
N PRO A 17 -11.35 19.18 -9.91
CA PRO A 17 -11.44 18.04 -9.01
C PRO A 17 -10.58 18.28 -7.76
N ILE A 18 -11.11 17.91 -6.60
CA ILE A 18 -10.39 17.96 -5.33
C ILE A 18 -9.88 16.56 -5.02
N SER A 19 -8.55 16.43 -4.88
CA SER A 19 -7.88 15.15 -4.62
C SER A 19 -7.68 14.92 -3.12
N LEU A 20 -8.38 13.92 -2.58
CA LEU A 20 -8.14 13.31 -1.26
C LEU A 20 -7.67 11.86 -1.41
N HIS A 21 -6.89 11.62 -2.46
CA HIS A 21 -6.32 10.32 -2.82
C HIS A 21 -4.84 10.49 -3.21
N VAL A 22 -4.13 9.37 -3.41
CA VAL A 22 -2.79 9.42 -4.02
C VAL A 22 -2.89 9.81 -5.51
N PRO A 23 -1.90 10.49 -6.09
CA PRO A 23 -0.55 10.77 -5.57
C PRO A 23 -0.49 11.95 -4.60
N GLY A 24 0.61 12.00 -3.81
CA GLY A 24 0.82 12.98 -2.75
C GLY A 24 0.89 14.44 -3.20
N HIS A 25 1.29 14.70 -4.46
CA HIS A 25 1.33 16.04 -5.04
C HIS A 25 -0.07 16.65 -5.32
N LYS A 26 -1.15 15.88 -5.16
CA LYS A 26 -2.54 16.38 -5.25
C LYS A 26 -2.82 17.26 -6.47
N ASN A 27 -2.67 16.71 -7.67
CA ASN A 27 -2.79 17.44 -8.94
C ASN A 27 -1.80 18.62 -9.06
N MET A 28 -0.57 18.46 -8.58
CA MET A 28 0.50 19.45 -8.61
C MET A 28 0.25 20.68 -7.69
N THR A 29 -0.60 20.53 -6.67
CA THR A 29 -0.91 21.64 -5.73
C THR A 29 -0.08 21.57 -4.45
N ILE A 30 0.62 20.46 -4.20
CA ILE A 30 1.49 20.24 -3.05
C ILE A 30 2.92 20.01 -3.55
N GLY A 31 3.89 20.62 -2.87
CA GLY A 31 5.31 20.53 -3.17
C GLY A 31 5.76 21.46 -4.29
N GLN A 32 6.84 21.12 -4.94
CA GLN A 32 7.58 21.99 -5.89
C GLN A 32 7.77 21.34 -7.25
N LEU A 33 6.82 20.49 -7.69
CA LEU A 33 6.93 19.78 -8.97
C LEU A 33 6.83 20.71 -10.21
N GLU A 34 6.45 21.96 -10.04
CA GLU A 34 6.52 23.01 -11.08
C GLU A 34 7.96 23.30 -11.53
N GLN A 35 8.96 22.92 -10.74
CA GLN A 35 10.38 22.98 -11.13
C GLN A 35 10.77 21.94 -12.20
N LEU A 36 9.93 20.93 -12.44
CA LEU A 36 10.16 19.97 -13.49
C LEU A 36 9.87 20.57 -14.87
N ASP A 37 10.86 20.57 -15.77
CA ASP A 37 10.66 20.86 -17.20
C ASP A 37 10.62 19.53 -17.97
N PHE A 38 9.63 19.32 -18.83
CA PHE A 38 9.56 18.15 -19.70
C PHE A 38 10.79 17.96 -20.60
N LYS A 39 11.60 19.02 -20.80
CA LYS A 39 12.91 18.93 -21.47
C LYS A 39 13.93 18.09 -20.68
N MET A 40 13.69 17.83 -19.40
CA MET A 40 14.47 16.91 -18.58
C MET A 40 14.18 15.43 -18.90
N ASP A 41 13.21 15.14 -19.77
CA ASP A 41 12.94 13.77 -20.24
C ASP A 41 14.02 13.34 -21.23
N MET A 42 15.11 12.86 -20.68
CA MET A 42 16.34 12.46 -21.38
C MET A 42 16.70 11.02 -21.04
N THR A 43 17.75 10.53 -21.66
CA THR A 43 18.38 9.24 -21.40
C THR A 43 19.83 9.40 -20.97
N GLU A 44 20.57 8.31 -20.81
CA GLU A 44 21.95 8.21 -20.35
C GLU A 44 22.94 8.74 -21.39
N ILE A 45 22.99 10.05 -21.60
CA ILE A 45 23.95 10.71 -22.49
C ILE A 45 25.19 11.21 -21.71
N THR A 46 26.26 11.57 -22.42
CA THR A 46 27.46 12.15 -21.82
C THR A 46 27.11 13.37 -20.93
N GLY A 47 27.49 13.31 -19.67
CA GLY A 47 27.19 14.34 -18.66
C GLY A 47 25.96 14.02 -17.79
N LEU A 48 25.14 13.04 -18.18
CA LEU A 48 24.13 12.40 -17.33
C LEU A 48 24.63 11.00 -16.94
N ASP A 49 24.14 10.50 -15.82
CA ASP A 49 24.59 9.26 -15.18
C ASP A 49 23.66 8.07 -15.55
N ASP A 50 24.06 6.85 -15.28
CA ASP A 50 23.26 5.64 -15.47
C ASP A 50 22.72 5.15 -14.11
N LEU A 51 21.40 5.02 -13.98
CA LEU A 51 20.79 4.52 -12.73
C LEU A 51 21.25 3.10 -12.37
N HIS A 52 21.59 2.28 -13.35
CA HIS A 52 22.02 0.89 -13.13
C HIS A 52 23.50 0.75 -12.78
N GLN A 53 24.29 1.79 -13.05
CA GLN A 53 25.71 1.91 -12.67
C GLN A 53 26.03 3.35 -12.23
N PRO A 54 25.42 3.85 -11.17
CA PRO A 54 25.52 5.26 -10.80
C PRO A 54 26.92 5.57 -10.25
N GLU A 55 27.61 6.50 -10.92
CA GLU A 55 28.94 6.97 -10.54
C GLU A 55 29.03 8.50 -10.41
N GLY A 56 28.03 9.23 -10.88
CA GLY A 56 28.01 10.67 -11.02
C GLY A 56 26.86 11.38 -10.30
N ILE A 57 26.00 12.04 -11.06
CA ILE A 57 24.92 12.88 -10.51
C ILE A 57 23.79 12.06 -9.87
N ILE A 58 23.48 10.89 -10.41
CA ILE A 58 22.44 10.02 -9.84
C ILE A 58 22.93 9.45 -8.50
N LEU A 59 24.21 9.00 -8.43
CA LEU A 59 24.79 8.53 -7.17
C LEU A 59 24.73 9.63 -6.09
N LYS A 60 25.18 10.84 -6.41
CA LYS A 60 25.13 11.98 -5.47
C LYS A 60 23.70 12.32 -5.05
N SER A 61 22.76 12.25 -5.97
CA SER A 61 21.34 12.49 -5.68
C SER A 61 20.79 11.43 -4.73
N MET A 62 21.07 10.16 -4.96
CA MET A 62 20.68 9.05 -4.04
C MET A 62 21.33 9.19 -2.66
N GLU A 63 22.61 9.55 -2.59
CA GLU A 63 23.32 9.82 -1.33
C GLU A 63 22.69 11.00 -0.57
N GLY A 64 22.10 11.95 -1.28
CA GLY A 64 21.33 13.08 -0.72
C GLY A 64 20.03 12.64 -0.03
N ILE A 65 19.49 11.47 -0.39
CA ILE A 65 18.29 10.89 0.22
C ILE A 65 18.67 10.21 1.55
N SER A 66 18.89 11.01 2.56
CA SER A 66 19.32 10.50 3.87
C SER A 66 18.19 10.65 4.90
N LYS A 67 17.52 9.53 5.23
CA LYS A 67 16.55 9.44 6.33
C LYS A 67 17.10 8.77 7.58
N HIS A 68 18.09 7.89 7.41
CA HIS A 68 18.74 7.19 8.51
C HIS A 68 20.19 6.85 8.12
N PRO A 69 21.18 7.02 9.02
CA PRO A 69 22.61 6.90 8.69
C PRO A 69 23.05 5.48 8.31
N ASP A 70 22.30 4.44 8.73
CA ASP A 70 22.66 3.04 8.47
C ASP A 70 22.05 2.49 7.17
N TYR A 71 21.36 3.33 6.38
CA TYR A 71 20.75 2.90 5.12
C TYR A 71 21.32 3.66 3.93
N GLU A 72 21.39 2.96 2.82
CA GLU A 72 21.60 3.53 1.49
C GLU A 72 20.30 3.52 0.73
N ALA A 73 20.01 4.62 0.03
CA ALA A 73 18.81 4.79 -0.77
C ALA A 73 19.06 4.40 -2.23
N TYR A 74 18.13 3.64 -2.82
CA TYR A 74 18.13 3.25 -4.22
C TYR A 74 16.86 3.74 -4.90
N TYR A 75 16.99 4.51 -5.96
CA TYR A 75 15.86 5.01 -6.72
C TYR A 75 15.11 3.90 -7.41
N LEU A 76 13.78 3.95 -7.33
CA LEU A 76 12.86 3.07 -8.02
C LEU A 76 11.96 3.89 -8.94
N VAL A 77 12.16 3.75 -10.24
CA VAL A 77 11.37 4.43 -11.29
C VAL A 77 10.22 3.56 -11.80
N ASN A 78 10.11 2.32 -11.30
CA ASN A 78 9.03 1.37 -11.60
C ASN A 78 8.18 1.05 -10.35
N GLY A 79 8.11 1.99 -9.40
CA GLY A 79 7.36 1.86 -8.15
C GLY A 79 8.05 0.93 -7.14
N THR A 80 7.50 0.88 -5.91
CA THR A 80 7.96 -0.08 -4.90
C THR A 80 7.84 -1.53 -5.35
N THR A 81 7.02 -1.82 -6.35
CA THR A 81 6.90 -3.14 -6.97
C THR A 81 8.26 -3.67 -7.41
N SER A 82 9.08 -2.87 -8.12
CA SER A 82 10.40 -3.30 -8.56
C SER A 82 11.34 -3.60 -7.39
N GLY A 83 11.30 -2.82 -6.33
CA GLY A 83 12.08 -3.06 -5.11
C GLY A 83 11.67 -4.35 -4.40
N ILE A 84 10.36 -4.56 -4.19
CA ILE A 84 9.81 -5.77 -3.57
C ILE A 84 10.21 -7.02 -4.35
N LEU A 85 10.02 -7.00 -5.69
CA LEU A 85 10.40 -8.11 -6.57
C LEU A 85 11.91 -8.39 -6.47
N SER A 86 12.74 -7.35 -6.45
CA SER A 86 14.20 -7.49 -6.36
C SER A 86 14.65 -8.09 -5.04
N VAL A 87 14.05 -7.70 -3.92
CA VAL A 87 14.36 -8.28 -2.61
C VAL A 87 13.95 -9.75 -2.57
N ILE A 88 12.71 -10.08 -2.98
CA ILE A 88 12.24 -11.47 -3.00
C ILE A 88 13.13 -12.32 -3.89
N GLN A 89 13.45 -11.86 -5.11
CA GLN A 89 14.32 -12.58 -6.03
C GLN A 89 15.75 -12.74 -5.47
N GLY A 90 16.25 -11.73 -4.75
CA GLY A 90 17.56 -11.77 -4.09
C GLY A 90 17.72 -12.90 -3.07
N PHE A 91 16.63 -13.35 -2.47
CA PHE A 91 16.59 -14.45 -1.50
C PHE A 91 16.14 -15.80 -2.11
N SER A 92 15.85 -15.87 -3.39
CA SER A 92 15.25 -17.08 -4.01
C SER A 92 16.12 -18.33 -3.87
N GLU A 93 17.45 -18.20 -3.93
CA GLU A 93 18.40 -19.31 -3.81
C GLU A 93 18.72 -19.70 -2.36
N GLN A 94 18.25 -18.91 -1.37
CA GLN A 94 18.46 -19.21 0.03
C GLN A 94 17.56 -20.37 0.49
N ARG A 95 18.05 -21.18 1.44
CA ARG A 95 17.25 -22.21 2.10
C ARG A 95 16.23 -21.58 3.03
N GLY A 96 15.13 -22.27 3.28
CA GLY A 96 14.05 -21.81 4.13
C GLY A 96 12.84 -21.34 3.31
N LYS A 97 11.82 -20.86 4.01
CA LYS A 97 10.56 -20.35 3.43
C LYS A 97 10.48 -18.84 3.50
N TYR A 98 9.66 -18.25 2.65
CA TYR A 98 9.19 -16.88 2.87
C TYR A 98 8.09 -16.91 3.93
N THR A 99 8.03 -15.86 4.74
CA THR A 99 6.98 -15.65 5.73
C THR A 99 6.42 -14.24 5.54
N MET A 100 5.12 -14.08 5.49
CA MET A 100 4.52 -12.78 5.15
C MET A 100 3.19 -12.54 5.85
N VAL A 101 2.82 -11.28 5.96
CA VAL A 101 1.48 -10.87 6.42
C VAL A 101 0.44 -11.09 5.33
N ARG A 102 -0.81 -11.35 5.72
CA ARG A 102 -1.91 -11.60 4.78
C ARG A 102 -2.32 -10.33 4.00
N ASN A 103 -2.15 -9.15 4.57
CA ASN A 103 -2.43 -7.86 3.91
C ASN A 103 -1.27 -7.33 3.06
N ALA A 104 -0.34 -8.20 2.64
CA ALA A 104 0.75 -7.82 1.75
C ALA A 104 0.23 -7.38 0.38
N HIS A 105 0.92 -6.42 -0.24
CA HIS A 105 0.60 -5.96 -1.58
C HIS A 105 0.79 -7.09 -2.61
N LYS A 106 -0.01 -7.08 -3.69
CA LYS A 106 0.03 -8.09 -4.76
C LYS A 106 1.44 -8.33 -5.37
N SER A 107 2.34 -7.35 -5.33
CA SER A 107 3.71 -7.51 -5.80
C SER A 107 4.51 -8.56 -5.02
N VAL A 108 4.19 -8.78 -3.74
CA VAL A 108 4.80 -9.85 -2.93
C VAL A 108 4.40 -11.21 -3.50
N PHE A 109 3.12 -11.41 -3.78
CA PHE A 109 2.63 -12.65 -4.41
C PHE A 109 3.23 -12.87 -5.80
N HIS A 110 3.31 -11.81 -6.63
CA HIS A 110 3.97 -11.89 -7.94
C HIS A 110 5.47 -12.26 -7.82
N GLY A 111 6.17 -11.73 -6.80
CA GLY A 111 7.56 -12.09 -6.52
C GLY A 111 7.71 -13.57 -6.17
N LEU A 112 6.80 -14.12 -5.37
CA LEU A 112 6.77 -15.54 -5.04
C LEU A 112 6.46 -16.42 -6.27
N GLU A 113 5.54 -16.00 -7.11
CA GLU A 113 5.22 -16.67 -8.37
C GLU A 113 6.43 -16.72 -9.32
N LEU A 114 7.12 -15.58 -9.51
CA LEU A 114 8.32 -15.48 -10.35
C LEU A 114 9.47 -16.36 -9.84
N THR A 115 9.57 -16.55 -8.53
CA THR A 115 10.59 -17.40 -7.92
C THR A 115 10.16 -18.86 -7.74
N CYS A 116 8.90 -19.19 -8.04
CA CYS A 116 8.28 -20.48 -7.74
C CYS A 116 8.45 -20.90 -6.26
N GLN A 117 8.36 -19.93 -5.33
CA GLN A 117 8.62 -20.14 -3.91
C GLN A 117 7.34 -20.05 -3.09
N ASN A 118 7.19 -20.96 -2.14
CA ASN A 118 6.07 -20.97 -1.23
C ASN A 118 6.28 -19.99 -0.06
N ALA A 119 5.19 -19.60 0.58
CA ALA A 119 5.23 -18.76 1.78
C ALA A 119 4.29 -19.25 2.87
N LEU A 120 4.66 -18.92 4.11
CA LEU A 120 3.77 -18.99 5.26
C LEU A 120 3.07 -17.64 5.39
N LEU A 121 1.75 -17.63 5.45
CA LEU A 121 0.93 -16.49 5.85
C LEU A 121 0.82 -16.50 7.37
N LEU A 122 1.22 -15.41 8.01
CA LEU A 122 1.20 -15.26 9.47
C LEU A 122 -0.22 -15.15 10.01
N GLU A 123 -0.38 -15.52 11.28
CA GLU A 123 -1.56 -15.16 12.06
C GLU A 123 -1.64 -13.63 12.18
N MET A 124 -2.87 -13.08 12.09
CA MET A 124 -3.10 -11.65 11.98
C MET A 124 -4.07 -11.14 13.04
N ASP A 125 -3.77 -9.97 13.56
CA ASP A 125 -4.71 -9.19 14.37
C ASP A 125 -5.62 -8.34 13.49
N ILE A 126 -6.85 -8.12 13.97
CA ILE A 126 -7.85 -7.25 13.35
C ILE A 126 -8.04 -6.00 14.20
N SER A 127 -8.01 -4.85 13.56
CA SER A 127 -8.28 -3.57 14.20
C SER A 127 -9.74 -3.46 14.67
N LEU A 128 -9.93 -3.01 15.89
CA LEU A 128 -11.24 -2.65 16.43
C LEU A 128 -11.75 -1.29 15.88
N LYS A 129 -10.86 -0.44 15.37
CA LYS A 129 -11.20 0.89 14.82
C LYS A 129 -11.72 0.78 13.40
N THR A 130 -10.90 0.22 12.51
CA THR A 130 -11.18 0.18 11.07
C THR A 130 -11.82 -1.13 10.62
N ASN A 131 -11.76 -2.16 11.46
CA ASN A 131 -12.17 -3.54 11.11
C ASN A 131 -11.38 -4.07 9.91
N GLN A 132 -10.05 -3.86 9.92
CA GLN A 132 -9.11 -4.29 8.89
C GLN A 132 -7.94 -5.04 9.53
N TYR A 133 -7.14 -5.77 8.74
CA TYR A 133 -5.89 -6.35 9.23
C TYR A 133 -4.99 -5.27 9.80
N LEU A 134 -4.60 -5.40 11.06
CA LEU A 134 -3.71 -4.47 11.75
C LEU A 134 -2.25 -4.84 11.51
N GLY A 135 -1.85 -6.03 11.95
CA GLY A 135 -0.50 -6.56 11.88
C GLY A 135 -0.47 -8.03 12.23
N PRO A 136 0.71 -8.66 12.33
CA PRO A 136 0.82 -10.04 12.78
C PRO A 136 0.43 -10.19 14.25
N ASP A 137 -0.14 -11.35 14.61
CA ASP A 137 -0.26 -11.74 16.01
C ASP A 137 1.14 -11.98 16.61
N LEU A 138 1.56 -11.09 17.49
CA LEU A 138 2.90 -11.11 18.09
C LEU A 138 3.05 -12.20 19.15
N SER A 139 1.96 -12.74 19.69
CA SER A 139 2.01 -13.76 20.75
C SER A 139 2.67 -15.06 20.29
N ASN A 140 2.51 -15.42 19.01
CA ASN A 140 3.01 -16.64 18.42
C ASN A 140 4.06 -16.41 17.31
N LEU A 141 4.52 -15.17 17.13
CA LEU A 141 5.39 -14.81 16.02
C LEU A 141 6.66 -15.67 15.97
N ARG A 142 7.32 -15.88 17.11
CA ARG A 142 8.58 -16.63 17.22
C ARG A 142 8.49 -18.07 16.70
N ASP A 143 7.38 -18.73 16.94
CA ASP A 143 7.14 -20.10 16.47
C ASP A 143 6.84 -20.13 14.96
N GLN A 144 6.22 -19.11 14.44
CA GLN A 144 5.83 -19.00 13.04
C GLN A 144 7.01 -18.68 12.11
N ILE A 145 8.02 -17.93 12.61
CA ILE A 145 9.16 -17.50 11.81
C ILE A 145 10.32 -18.51 11.73
N GLN A 146 10.19 -19.69 12.36
CA GLN A 146 11.22 -20.72 12.27
C GLN A 146 11.47 -21.15 10.83
N ASP A 147 12.74 -21.36 10.46
CA ASP A 147 13.17 -21.72 9.11
C ASP A 147 12.75 -20.69 8.03
N THR A 148 12.65 -19.41 8.45
CA THR A 148 12.32 -18.30 7.54
C THR A 148 13.59 -17.70 6.94
N LYS A 149 13.64 -17.59 5.61
CA LYS A 149 14.76 -16.96 4.89
C LYS A 149 14.55 -15.47 4.63
N LEU A 150 13.30 -15.01 4.60
CA LEU A 150 12.89 -13.61 4.50
C LEU A 150 11.48 -13.47 5.05
N ALA A 151 11.30 -12.54 5.99
CA ALA A 151 10.00 -12.13 6.50
C ALA A 151 9.57 -10.81 5.85
N ILE A 152 8.29 -10.70 5.45
CA ILE A 152 7.76 -9.55 4.69
C ILE A 152 6.54 -8.99 5.40
N PHE A 153 6.58 -7.70 5.75
CA PHE A 153 5.51 -7.00 6.46
C PHE A 153 5.07 -5.76 5.71
N THR A 154 3.80 -5.40 5.87
CA THR A 154 3.24 -4.13 5.41
C THR A 154 3.04 -3.22 6.61
N TYR A 155 3.65 -2.05 6.61
CA TYR A 155 3.61 -1.06 7.68
C TYR A 155 3.70 0.37 7.11
N PRO A 156 2.76 1.26 7.44
CA PRO A 156 1.49 1.00 8.12
C PRO A 156 0.56 0.14 7.27
N ASN A 157 -0.60 -0.27 7.84
CA ASN A 157 -1.63 -0.87 7.01
C ASN A 157 -2.23 0.20 6.07
N TYR A 158 -3.03 -0.24 5.09
CA TYR A 158 -3.57 0.68 4.07
C TYR A 158 -4.45 1.79 4.67
N TYR A 159 -5.10 1.53 5.81
CA TYR A 159 -6.00 2.46 6.50
C TYR A 159 -5.28 3.42 7.45
N GLY A 160 -3.98 3.30 7.62
CA GLY A 160 -3.14 4.21 8.41
C GLY A 160 -2.91 3.79 9.85
N GLU A 161 -3.15 2.53 10.18
CA GLU A 161 -2.87 2.01 11.52
C GLU A 161 -1.50 1.35 11.56
N CYS A 162 -0.83 1.52 12.69
CA CYS A 162 0.51 1.01 12.97
C CYS A 162 0.44 -0.10 14.03
N PHE A 163 1.12 -1.20 13.79
CA PHE A 163 1.40 -2.20 14.83
C PHE A 163 2.81 -2.01 15.40
N ASP A 164 3.18 -2.73 16.44
CA ASP A 164 4.52 -2.62 17.04
C ASP A 164 5.59 -3.24 16.13
N ILE A 165 5.99 -2.45 15.11
CA ILE A 165 7.02 -2.85 14.15
C ILE A 165 8.39 -2.95 14.79
N SER A 166 8.66 -2.18 15.85
CA SER A 166 9.94 -2.21 16.56
C SER A 166 10.14 -3.54 17.29
N TYR A 167 9.13 -3.98 18.03
CA TYR A 167 9.15 -5.28 18.68
C TYR A 167 9.20 -6.41 17.65
N THR A 168 8.42 -6.32 16.58
CA THR A 168 8.41 -7.29 15.49
C THR A 168 9.79 -7.47 14.89
N THR A 169 10.45 -6.37 14.48
CA THR A 169 11.80 -6.40 13.89
C THR A 169 12.84 -6.92 14.88
N MET A 170 12.73 -6.55 16.16
CA MET A 170 13.61 -7.06 17.21
C MET A 170 13.52 -8.59 17.32
N GLN A 171 12.31 -9.15 17.37
CA GLN A 171 12.10 -10.62 17.45
C GLN A 171 12.69 -11.35 16.23
N LEU A 172 12.55 -10.79 15.04
CA LEU A 172 13.11 -11.34 13.81
C LEU A 172 14.63 -11.31 13.80
N LYS A 173 15.25 -10.20 14.21
CA LYS A 173 16.70 -10.05 14.34
C LYS A 173 17.30 -11.02 15.35
N GLU A 174 16.66 -11.18 16.53
CA GLU A 174 17.07 -12.18 17.52
C GLU A 174 17.02 -13.61 16.98
N ALA A 175 16.09 -13.89 16.07
CA ALA A 175 15.97 -15.17 15.38
C ALA A 175 16.89 -15.30 14.14
N GLY A 176 17.63 -14.26 13.79
CA GLY A 176 18.50 -14.21 12.59
C GLY A 176 17.71 -14.19 11.27
N VAL A 177 16.46 -13.72 11.30
CA VAL A 177 15.57 -13.68 10.13
C VAL A 177 15.64 -12.32 9.46
N PRO A 178 16.04 -12.22 8.18
CA PRO A 178 16.01 -10.99 7.39
C PRO A 178 14.60 -10.45 7.20
N VAL A 179 14.48 -9.11 7.15
CA VAL A 179 13.20 -8.42 7.12
C VAL A 179 13.08 -7.45 5.95
N LEU A 180 12.00 -7.59 5.17
CA LEU A 180 11.52 -6.59 4.22
C LEU A 180 10.26 -5.92 4.78
N ILE A 181 10.28 -4.59 4.90
CA ILE A 181 9.11 -3.79 5.26
C ILE A 181 8.59 -3.06 4.01
N ASP A 182 7.36 -3.35 3.65
CA ASP A 182 6.61 -2.56 2.67
C ASP A 182 6.00 -1.34 3.39
N GLU A 183 6.75 -0.26 3.43
CA GLU A 183 6.37 1.04 3.98
C GLU A 183 5.91 2.00 2.86
N ALA A 184 5.27 1.45 1.81
CA ALA A 184 4.83 2.24 0.66
C ALA A 184 3.89 3.40 1.04
N HIS A 185 3.13 3.28 2.11
CA HIS A 185 2.25 4.31 2.62
C HIS A 185 2.86 5.19 3.73
N GLY A 186 4.13 4.99 4.09
CA GLY A 186 4.82 5.68 5.18
C GLY A 186 6.01 6.54 4.74
N ALA A 187 6.09 6.97 3.46
CA ALA A 187 7.22 7.78 3.01
C ALA A 187 7.34 9.14 3.75
N HIS A 188 6.28 9.64 4.35
CA HIS A 188 6.24 10.85 5.19
C HIS A 188 6.54 10.58 6.67
N PHE A 189 6.68 9.31 7.07
CA PHE A 189 6.98 8.97 8.46
C PHE A 189 8.32 9.55 8.91
N GLY A 190 8.36 9.98 10.17
CA GLY A 190 9.47 10.73 10.74
C GLY A 190 9.31 12.25 10.65
N LEU A 191 8.30 12.78 9.95
CA LEU A 191 7.89 14.19 10.09
C LEU A 191 7.33 14.42 11.49
N GLU A 192 7.42 15.66 11.99
CA GLU A 192 6.92 16.04 13.31
C GLU A 192 5.40 15.76 13.43
N GLY A 193 5.00 15.06 14.48
CA GLY A 193 3.61 14.67 14.72
C GLY A 193 3.11 13.45 13.92
N PHE A 194 3.95 12.84 13.09
CA PHE A 194 3.66 11.61 12.36
C PHE A 194 4.37 10.40 12.98
N PRO A 195 3.95 9.16 12.64
CA PRO A 195 4.59 7.96 13.16
C PRO A 195 6.08 7.86 12.81
N SER A 196 6.80 7.05 13.58
CA SER A 196 8.19 6.72 13.30
C SER A 196 8.29 5.79 12.10
N SER A 197 9.28 6.03 11.22
CA SER A 197 9.58 5.13 10.12
C SER A 197 10.18 3.81 10.61
N SER A 198 9.90 2.73 9.89
CA SER A 198 10.50 1.42 10.11
C SER A 198 12.03 1.41 9.89
N LEU A 199 12.60 2.42 9.27
CA LEU A 199 14.05 2.62 9.20
C LEU A 199 14.72 2.68 10.59
N ASN A 200 13.98 3.20 11.60
CA ASN A 200 14.48 3.28 12.98
C ASN A 200 14.52 1.91 13.71
N THR A 201 13.98 0.85 13.11
CA THR A 201 13.98 -0.49 13.70
C THR A 201 15.19 -1.33 13.28
N GLY A 202 15.91 -0.89 12.26
CA GLY A 202 17.03 -1.61 11.66
C GLY A 202 16.58 -2.81 10.81
N ALA A 203 15.40 -2.76 10.18
CA ALA A 203 14.98 -3.73 9.17
C ALA A 203 16.00 -3.78 8.01
N ASP A 204 16.18 -4.93 7.38
CA ASP A 204 17.22 -5.07 6.34
C ASP A 204 16.88 -4.31 5.07
N TYR A 205 15.57 -4.30 4.70
CA TYR A 205 15.04 -3.68 3.49
C TYR A 205 13.76 -2.93 3.81
N VAL A 206 13.65 -1.69 3.36
CA VAL A 206 12.43 -0.88 3.49
C VAL A 206 12.11 -0.24 2.14
N VAL A 207 10.91 -0.45 1.62
CA VAL A 207 10.44 0.25 0.41
C VAL A 207 9.46 1.35 0.76
N GLN A 208 9.64 2.53 0.17
CA GLN A 208 8.75 3.67 0.36
C GLN A 208 8.29 4.22 -0.99
N SER A 209 6.96 4.34 -1.20
CA SER A 209 6.40 5.02 -2.37
C SER A 209 6.32 6.51 -2.09
N TYR A 210 7.32 7.27 -2.52
CA TYR A 210 7.33 8.72 -2.32
C TYR A 210 6.10 9.37 -2.94
N HIS A 211 5.69 8.91 -4.12
CA HIS A 211 4.52 9.43 -4.82
C HIS A 211 3.19 9.25 -4.09
N LYS A 212 3.08 8.36 -3.08
CA LYS A 212 1.80 8.16 -2.38
C LYS A 212 1.54 9.23 -1.34
N SER A 213 2.55 9.60 -0.57
CA SER A 213 2.39 10.54 0.56
C SER A 213 3.24 11.81 0.44
N LEU A 214 4.35 11.78 -0.28
CA LEU A 214 5.19 12.93 -0.58
C LEU A 214 4.89 13.46 -2.00
N PRO A 215 5.19 14.73 -2.30
CA PRO A 215 4.93 15.33 -3.62
C PRO A 215 5.95 14.89 -4.67
N SER A 216 5.80 13.67 -5.18
CA SER A 216 6.61 13.09 -6.23
C SER A 216 5.73 12.54 -7.36
N LEU A 217 6.27 12.40 -8.57
CA LEU A 217 5.53 11.85 -9.70
C LEU A 217 5.17 10.38 -9.47
N THR A 218 4.04 9.95 -10.00
CA THR A 218 3.57 8.55 -9.88
C THR A 218 4.65 7.58 -10.36
N MET A 219 4.83 6.46 -9.67
CA MET A 219 5.89 5.44 -9.75
C MET A 219 7.17 5.77 -8.98
N SER A 220 7.48 7.04 -8.71
CA SER A 220 8.68 7.41 -7.96
C SER A 220 8.67 6.82 -6.55
N SER A 221 9.67 6.00 -6.25
CA SER A 221 9.77 5.25 -5.00
C SER A 221 11.24 5.05 -4.61
N ILE A 222 11.50 4.58 -3.40
CA ILE A 222 12.85 4.32 -2.91
C ILE A 222 12.88 2.95 -2.23
N LEU A 223 13.96 2.21 -2.47
CA LEU A 223 14.37 1.07 -1.65
C LEU A 223 15.52 1.53 -0.76
N PHE A 224 15.33 1.48 0.54
CA PHE A 224 16.38 1.63 1.53
C PHE A 224 16.94 0.26 1.88
N ILE A 225 18.25 0.12 1.78
CA ILE A 225 18.98 -1.11 2.10
C ILE A 225 19.91 -0.82 3.29
N HIS A 226 19.72 -1.55 4.38
CA HIS A 226 20.61 -1.46 5.54
C HIS A 226 22.04 -1.87 5.14
N LYS A 227 23.06 -1.22 5.69
CA LYS A 227 24.46 -1.47 5.36
C LYS A 227 24.89 -2.93 5.54
N ASP A 228 24.33 -3.58 6.57
CA ASP A 228 24.61 -4.97 6.92
C ASP A 228 23.56 -5.96 6.37
N ALA A 229 22.67 -5.51 5.48
CA ALA A 229 21.61 -6.35 4.95
C ALA A 229 22.16 -7.58 4.22
N PRO A 230 21.67 -8.81 4.55
CA PRO A 230 22.08 -10.02 3.85
C PRO A 230 21.56 -10.00 2.40
N GLN A 231 22.26 -10.69 1.49
CA GLN A 231 21.92 -10.76 0.06
C GLN A 231 21.93 -9.42 -0.69
N ARG A 232 22.50 -8.36 -0.11
CA ARG A 232 22.55 -7.02 -0.70
C ARG A 232 22.99 -7.02 -2.17
N LYS A 233 24.07 -7.73 -2.53
CA LYS A 233 24.59 -7.80 -3.91
C LYS A 233 23.56 -8.41 -4.87
N ASN A 234 22.86 -9.46 -4.44
CA ASN A 234 21.84 -10.09 -5.26
C ASN A 234 20.64 -9.17 -5.44
N VAL A 235 20.19 -8.48 -4.39
CA VAL A 235 19.09 -7.52 -4.47
C VAL A 235 19.42 -6.39 -5.44
N ILE A 236 20.60 -5.78 -5.33
CA ILE A 236 21.04 -4.71 -6.26
C ILE A 236 21.10 -5.24 -7.71
N LYS A 237 21.61 -6.45 -7.93
CA LYS A 237 21.58 -7.08 -9.26
C LYS A 237 20.15 -7.15 -9.81
N TYR A 238 19.17 -7.59 -9.02
CA TYR A 238 17.80 -7.72 -9.49
C TYR A 238 17.07 -6.37 -9.65
N LEU A 239 17.54 -5.30 -8.98
CA LEU A 239 17.05 -3.95 -9.28
C LEU A 239 17.28 -3.57 -10.74
N THR A 240 18.41 -3.98 -11.33
CA THR A 240 18.67 -3.71 -12.76
C THR A 240 17.77 -4.53 -13.70
N TYR A 241 17.23 -5.66 -13.22
CA TYR A 241 16.35 -6.52 -14.05
C TYR A 241 14.88 -6.08 -14.01
N PHE A 242 14.44 -5.53 -12.87
CA PHE A 242 13.04 -5.13 -12.67
C PHE A 242 12.79 -3.64 -12.91
N GLN A 243 13.80 -2.91 -13.37
CA GLN A 243 13.64 -1.52 -13.80
C GLN A 243 13.98 -1.36 -15.29
N SER A 244 13.41 -0.33 -15.92
CA SER A 244 13.70 -0.01 -17.31
C SER A 244 15.19 0.29 -17.51
N SER A 245 15.76 -0.16 -18.64
CA SER A 245 17.11 0.21 -19.02
C SER A 245 17.26 1.70 -19.37
N SER A 246 16.14 2.37 -19.66
CA SER A 246 16.06 3.83 -19.86
C SER A 246 15.20 4.41 -18.76
N PRO A 247 15.75 4.66 -17.56
CA PRO A 247 15.02 5.18 -16.41
C PRO A 247 14.65 6.65 -16.62
N SER A 248 13.44 7.04 -16.21
CA SER A 248 12.96 8.41 -16.37
C SER A 248 13.69 9.39 -15.44
N TYR A 249 14.39 10.36 -16.02
CA TYR A 249 15.03 11.45 -15.27
C TYR A 249 14.00 12.34 -14.56
N LEU A 250 12.82 12.54 -15.14
CA LEU A 250 11.72 13.27 -14.50
C LEU A 250 11.29 12.59 -13.19
N LEU A 251 11.23 11.25 -13.15
CA LEU A 251 10.90 10.52 -11.94
C LEU A 251 12.01 10.66 -10.89
N MET A 252 13.28 10.54 -11.28
CA MET A 252 14.43 10.69 -10.37
C MET A 252 14.53 12.12 -9.82
N THR A 253 14.38 13.13 -10.66
CA THR A 253 14.36 14.54 -10.20
C THR A 253 13.18 14.79 -9.27
N SER A 254 12.00 14.19 -9.54
CA SER A 254 10.85 14.33 -8.64
C SER A 254 11.09 13.70 -7.26
N LEU A 255 11.91 12.64 -7.15
CA LEU A 255 12.32 12.06 -5.87
C LEU A 255 13.20 13.04 -5.07
N GLU A 256 14.15 13.68 -5.75
CA GLU A 256 15.02 14.68 -5.14
C GLU A 256 14.23 15.86 -4.59
N LEU A 257 13.33 16.45 -5.41
CA LEU A 257 12.45 17.52 -4.99
C LEU A 257 11.54 17.12 -3.82
N ALA A 258 10.96 15.94 -3.86
CA ALA A 258 10.11 15.44 -2.79
C ALA A 258 10.88 15.19 -1.49
N HIS A 259 12.16 14.81 -1.57
CA HIS A 259 13.00 14.66 -0.39
C HIS A 259 13.44 16.01 0.20
N ASP A 260 13.75 16.98 -0.65
CA ASP A 260 14.00 18.37 -0.20
C ASP A 260 12.78 18.95 0.51
N PHE A 261 11.58 18.73 -0.05
CA PHE A 261 10.31 19.06 0.60
C PHE A 261 10.20 18.37 1.98
N TYR A 262 10.44 17.05 2.06
CA TYR A 262 10.39 16.30 3.31
C TYR A 262 11.33 16.88 4.38
N LYS A 263 12.56 17.25 4.01
CA LYS A 263 13.54 17.82 4.95
C LYS A 263 13.16 19.20 5.49
N LYS A 264 12.42 19.98 4.72
CA LYS A 264 12.05 21.36 5.05
C LYS A 264 10.64 21.49 5.60
N TYR A 265 9.87 20.38 5.60
CA TYR A 265 8.47 20.41 5.93
C TYR A 265 8.20 20.81 7.38
N ASP A 266 7.32 21.80 7.56
CA ASP A 266 6.72 22.18 8.84
C ASP A 266 5.29 21.67 8.88
N SER A 267 4.96 20.87 9.89
CA SER A 267 3.67 20.20 10.02
C SER A 267 2.58 21.05 10.69
N ALA A 268 2.89 22.26 11.20
CA ALA A 268 1.94 23.07 11.96
C ALA A 268 0.66 23.36 11.16
N LEU A 269 0.81 23.88 9.93
CA LEU A 269 -0.31 24.19 9.06
C LEU A 269 -1.13 22.94 8.69
N PHE A 270 -0.48 21.79 8.54
CA PHE A 270 -1.17 20.51 8.29
C PHE A 270 -2.13 20.17 9.42
N PHE A 271 -1.68 20.25 10.67
CA PHE A 271 -2.53 19.93 11.81
C PHE A 271 -3.66 20.93 12.01
N ASP A 272 -3.44 22.22 11.75
CA ASP A 272 -4.48 23.25 11.79
C ASP A 272 -5.58 22.97 10.75
N LYS A 273 -5.22 22.79 9.48
CA LYS A 273 -6.18 22.47 8.41
C LYS A 273 -6.87 21.11 8.63
N ARG A 274 -6.13 20.13 9.13
CA ARG A 274 -6.69 18.81 9.48
C ARG A 274 -7.76 18.94 10.57
N TYR A 275 -7.50 19.71 11.62
CA TYR A 275 -8.45 19.95 12.70
C TYR A 275 -9.72 20.63 12.18
N GLU A 276 -9.59 21.64 11.35
CA GLU A 276 -10.72 22.33 10.71
C GLU A 276 -11.55 21.38 9.84
N LEU A 277 -10.89 20.59 8.99
CA LEU A 277 -11.55 19.58 8.15
C LEU A 277 -12.34 18.56 8.99
N ILE A 278 -11.73 18.03 10.05
CA ILE A 278 -12.41 17.10 10.98
C ILE A 278 -13.62 17.75 11.62
N SER A 279 -13.51 19.02 12.03
CA SER A 279 -14.63 19.78 12.61
C SER A 279 -15.80 19.87 11.63
N ILE A 280 -15.52 20.22 10.37
CA ILE A 280 -16.56 20.32 9.32
C ILE A 280 -17.18 18.93 9.04
N LEU A 281 -16.39 17.88 8.92
CA LEU A 281 -16.90 16.53 8.68
C LEU A 281 -17.86 16.09 9.82
N LYS A 282 -17.50 16.36 11.07
CA LYS A 282 -18.37 16.09 12.23
C LYS A 282 -19.64 16.97 12.23
N GLN A 283 -19.54 18.25 11.87
CA GLN A 283 -20.69 19.18 11.79
C GLN A 283 -21.73 18.75 10.74
N ILE A 284 -21.29 18.19 9.62
CA ILE A 284 -22.21 17.67 8.57
C ILE A 284 -22.73 16.25 8.90
N GLY A 285 -22.42 15.71 10.10
CA GLY A 285 -23.00 14.47 10.61
C GLY A 285 -22.21 13.20 10.27
N LEU A 286 -20.95 13.32 9.85
CA LEU A 286 -20.06 12.19 9.60
C LEU A 286 -19.24 11.81 10.84
N GLU A 287 -18.99 10.53 11.00
CA GLU A 287 -18.08 9.98 12.00
C GLU A 287 -16.67 9.95 11.41
N VAL A 288 -15.71 10.55 12.12
CA VAL A 288 -14.29 10.55 11.73
C VAL A 288 -13.55 9.59 12.64
N ILE A 289 -12.91 8.58 12.06
CA ILE A 289 -12.08 7.61 12.77
C ILE A 289 -10.63 8.01 12.54
N GLU A 290 -10.01 8.49 13.61
CA GLU A 290 -8.61 8.87 13.64
C GLU A 290 -7.75 7.64 13.93
N VAL A 291 -6.72 7.45 13.11
CA VAL A 291 -5.76 6.35 13.17
C VAL A 291 -4.36 6.87 13.50
N ASP A 292 -3.37 5.99 13.55
CA ASP A 292 -2.01 6.37 13.96
C ASP A 292 -1.34 7.32 12.97
N ASP A 293 -1.62 7.17 11.67
CA ASP A 293 -1.14 8.06 10.61
C ASP A 293 -2.09 9.25 10.42
N PRO A 294 -1.72 10.48 10.85
CA PRO A 294 -2.58 11.66 10.71
C PRO A 294 -2.90 12.04 9.26
N LEU A 295 -2.10 11.57 8.29
CA LEU A 295 -2.36 11.81 6.86
C LEU A 295 -3.64 11.12 6.39
N LYS A 296 -4.16 10.16 7.15
CA LYS A 296 -5.33 9.36 6.79
C LYS A 296 -6.51 9.63 7.71
N LEU A 297 -7.69 9.76 7.12
CA LEU A 297 -8.95 9.83 7.83
C LEU A 297 -9.89 8.76 7.28
N ASN A 298 -10.41 7.93 8.16
CA ASN A 298 -11.47 6.98 7.84
C ASN A 298 -12.82 7.59 8.22
N ILE A 299 -13.75 7.65 7.29
CA ILE A 299 -15.01 8.37 7.45
C ILE A 299 -16.18 7.40 7.33
N ARG A 300 -17.11 7.46 8.26
CA ARG A 300 -18.39 6.73 8.24
C ARG A 300 -19.57 7.69 8.23
N GLY A 301 -20.62 7.32 7.54
CA GLY A 301 -21.89 8.03 7.57
C GLY A 301 -22.99 7.17 8.19
N ASN A 302 -23.82 7.76 9.06
CA ASN A 302 -24.90 7.02 9.68
C ASN A 302 -25.93 6.56 8.64
N GLY A 303 -26.06 5.25 8.46
CA GLY A 303 -26.97 4.65 7.48
C GLY A 303 -26.45 4.65 6.03
N TYR A 304 -25.18 4.97 5.80
CA TYR A 304 -24.53 4.90 4.49
C TYR A 304 -23.45 3.82 4.47
N THR A 305 -23.32 3.15 3.35
CA THR A 305 -22.13 2.38 3.03
C THR A 305 -21.02 3.32 2.56
N GLY A 306 -19.75 2.89 2.63
CA GLY A 306 -18.65 3.68 2.08
C GLY A 306 -18.83 3.98 0.58
N PHE A 307 -19.34 3.03 -0.20
CA PHE A 307 -19.60 3.25 -1.63
C PHE A 307 -20.69 4.31 -1.91
N GLU A 308 -21.69 4.43 -1.04
CA GLU A 308 -22.70 5.50 -1.15
C GLU A 308 -22.09 6.84 -0.75
N LEU A 309 -21.24 6.88 0.30
CA LEU A 309 -20.48 8.08 0.67
C LEU A 309 -19.58 8.52 -0.48
N GLN A 310 -18.82 7.60 -1.08
CA GLN A 310 -17.97 7.89 -2.23
C GLN A 310 -18.75 8.61 -3.34
N LYS A 311 -19.91 8.10 -3.71
CA LYS A 311 -20.76 8.73 -4.75
C LYS A 311 -21.19 10.16 -4.37
N LEU A 312 -21.54 10.40 -3.10
CA LEU A 312 -21.92 11.73 -2.63
C LEU A 312 -20.74 12.71 -2.72
N PHE A 313 -19.53 12.28 -2.38
CA PHE A 313 -18.32 13.07 -2.50
C PHE A 313 -17.98 13.35 -3.99
N GLU A 314 -18.09 12.33 -4.85
CA GLU A 314 -17.82 12.47 -6.29
C GLU A 314 -18.84 13.40 -7.00
N MET A 315 -20.09 13.47 -6.54
CA MET A 315 -21.08 14.43 -7.06
C MET A 315 -20.64 15.89 -6.83
N GLU A 316 -19.87 16.13 -5.79
CA GLU A 316 -19.26 17.43 -5.49
C GLU A 316 -17.82 17.54 -6.03
N ASN A 317 -17.41 16.66 -6.93
CA ASN A 317 -16.05 16.57 -7.48
C ASN A 317 -14.95 16.44 -6.41
N ILE A 318 -15.23 15.75 -5.30
CA ILE A 318 -14.26 15.37 -4.28
C ILE A 318 -13.94 13.87 -4.48
N TYR A 319 -12.69 13.57 -4.78
CA TYR A 319 -12.23 12.20 -5.07
C TYR A 319 -11.44 11.65 -3.89
N ILE A 320 -11.90 10.51 -3.38
CA ILE A 320 -11.37 9.84 -2.19
C ILE A 320 -10.42 8.71 -2.60
N GLU A 321 -9.65 8.17 -1.64
CA GLU A 321 -8.68 7.09 -1.93
C GLU A 321 -9.36 5.76 -2.20
N LEU A 322 -10.24 5.33 -1.32
CA LEU A 322 -11.01 4.10 -1.47
C LEU A 322 -12.30 4.13 -0.65
N ALA A 323 -13.22 3.25 -1.01
CA ALA A 323 -14.40 2.94 -0.23
C ALA A 323 -14.50 1.43 0.02
N ASP A 324 -14.94 1.07 1.21
CA ASP A 324 -15.40 -0.28 1.53
C ASP A 324 -16.89 -0.26 1.97
N ASN A 325 -17.38 -1.36 2.49
CA ASN A 325 -18.78 -1.44 2.91
C ASN A 325 -19.12 -0.55 4.12
N ASN A 326 -18.13 -0.20 4.93
CA ASN A 326 -18.33 0.49 6.19
C ASN A 326 -17.88 1.95 6.18
N GLN A 327 -16.90 2.29 5.34
CA GLN A 327 -16.18 3.58 5.41
C GLN A 327 -15.56 3.98 4.08
N ILE A 328 -15.20 5.26 4.00
CA ILE A 328 -14.28 5.78 2.99
C ILE A 328 -12.95 6.14 3.64
N LEU A 329 -11.87 6.04 2.87
CA LEU A 329 -10.55 6.49 3.27
C LEU A 329 -10.17 7.75 2.50
N LEU A 330 -9.77 8.79 3.23
CA LEU A 330 -9.16 9.99 2.69
C LEU A 330 -7.65 9.95 2.95
N VAL A 331 -6.86 10.30 1.93
CA VAL A 331 -5.44 10.60 2.08
C VAL A 331 -5.28 12.11 1.93
N LEU A 332 -4.95 12.77 3.03
CA LEU A 332 -4.87 14.23 3.09
C LEU A 332 -3.64 14.76 2.33
N PRO A 333 -3.68 16.00 1.86
CA PRO A 333 -2.47 16.70 1.41
C PRO A 333 -1.53 17.01 2.58
N LEU A 334 -0.24 17.03 2.34
CA LEU A 334 0.73 17.65 3.25
C LEU A 334 0.71 19.17 3.03
N TRP A 335 -0.32 19.84 3.53
CA TRP A 335 -0.47 21.29 3.39
C TRP A 335 0.71 22.07 3.96
N HIS A 336 1.12 23.11 3.25
CA HIS A 336 2.21 24.01 3.62
C HIS A 336 1.92 25.44 3.14
N GLU A 337 2.67 26.43 3.61
CA GLU A 337 2.38 27.86 3.35
C GLU A 337 2.32 28.23 1.86
N GLU A 338 3.11 27.55 1.02
CA GLU A 338 3.21 27.85 -0.41
C GLU A 338 2.32 26.94 -1.26
N ASP A 339 1.48 26.08 -0.67
CA ASP A 339 0.60 25.19 -1.43
C ASP A 339 -0.52 25.96 -2.14
N THR A 340 -0.94 25.43 -3.27
CA THR A 340 -2.08 25.96 -4.04
C THR A 340 -3.32 25.05 -3.94
N TYR A 341 -3.34 24.18 -2.92
CA TYR A 341 -4.45 23.26 -2.73
C TYR A 341 -5.75 24.03 -2.40
N PRO A 342 -6.87 23.73 -3.06
CA PRO A 342 -8.11 24.49 -2.92
C PRO A 342 -8.86 24.11 -1.63
N PHE A 343 -8.27 24.40 -0.46
CA PHE A 343 -8.80 24.00 0.83
C PHE A 343 -10.18 24.60 1.14
N GLU A 344 -10.36 25.91 0.89
CA GLU A 344 -11.65 26.58 1.11
C GLU A 344 -12.76 25.99 0.21
N LEU A 345 -12.43 25.69 -1.04
CA LEU A 345 -13.37 25.06 -1.96
C LEU A 345 -13.72 23.63 -1.48
N LEU A 346 -12.76 22.90 -0.89
CA LEU A 346 -13.05 21.60 -0.26
C LEU A 346 -14.09 21.74 0.85
N LEU A 347 -13.90 22.71 1.76
CA LEU A 347 -14.81 22.93 2.87
C LEU A 347 -16.21 23.38 2.39
N GLU A 348 -16.26 24.24 1.37
CA GLU A 348 -17.51 24.67 0.74
C GLU A 348 -18.27 23.47 0.14
N ARG A 349 -17.60 22.65 -0.66
CA ARG A 349 -18.20 21.48 -1.29
C ARG A 349 -18.65 20.43 -0.26
N LEU A 350 -17.90 20.20 0.80
CA LEU A 350 -18.32 19.30 1.87
C LEU A 350 -19.60 19.77 2.56
N LYS A 351 -19.73 21.08 2.81
CA LYS A 351 -20.94 21.67 3.40
C LYS A 351 -22.17 21.60 2.48
N SER A 352 -21.98 21.50 1.16
CA SER A 352 -23.06 21.38 0.19
C SER A 352 -23.65 19.95 0.11
N ILE A 353 -22.91 18.92 0.57
CA ILE A 353 -23.41 17.55 0.56
C ILE A 353 -24.61 17.42 1.51
N ASN A 354 -25.74 17.02 0.97
CA ASN A 354 -26.95 16.79 1.77
C ASN A 354 -27.01 15.32 2.20
N PHE A 355 -26.81 15.08 3.50
CA PHE A 355 -26.95 13.75 4.09
C PHE A 355 -28.38 13.56 4.60
N GLU A 356 -29.14 12.70 3.93
CA GLU A 356 -30.47 12.29 4.38
C GLU A 356 -30.35 11.44 5.68
N LYS A 357 -31.27 11.66 6.63
CA LYS A 357 -31.38 10.79 7.80
C LYS A 357 -31.84 9.40 7.38
N ARG A 358 -30.97 8.42 7.48
CA ARG A 358 -31.25 7.01 7.17
C ARG A 358 -31.27 6.16 8.45
N LYS A 359 -32.00 5.05 8.40
CA LYS A 359 -31.86 4.03 9.45
C LYS A 359 -30.49 3.41 9.34
N ALA A 360 -29.85 3.15 10.49
CA ALA A 360 -28.54 2.51 10.52
C ALA A 360 -28.56 1.22 9.67
N HIS A 361 -27.64 1.11 8.74
CA HIS A 361 -27.40 -0.15 8.03
C HIS A 361 -27.00 -1.22 9.05
N LYS A 362 -27.58 -2.41 8.90
CA LYS A 362 -27.06 -3.57 9.62
C LYS A 362 -25.64 -3.80 9.12
N LYS A 363 -24.63 -3.52 9.97
CA LYS A 363 -23.24 -3.79 9.61
C LYS A 363 -23.14 -5.24 9.17
N THR A 364 -22.75 -5.48 7.95
CA THR A 364 -22.35 -6.81 7.53
C THR A 364 -20.96 -7.03 8.15
N GLU A 365 -20.93 -7.77 9.26
CA GLU A 365 -19.67 -8.17 9.85
C GLU A 365 -19.02 -9.17 8.87
N ILE A 366 -17.96 -8.74 8.23
CA ILE A 366 -17.12 -9.61 7.43
C ILE A 366 -16.13 -10.22 8.41
N GLU A 367 -16.23 -11.52 8.64
CA GLU A 367 -15.22 -12.25 9.39
C GLU A 367 -13.95 -12.34 8.54
N TYR A 368 -12.82 -11.95 9.12
CA TYR A 368 -11.51 -12.03 8.49
C TYR A 368 -10.84 -13.37 8.79
N LEU A 369 -10.01 -13.85 7.88
CA LEU A 369 -9.15 -15.00 8.11
C LEU A 369 -7.92 -14.55 8.90
N THR A 370 -7.93 -14.79 10.20
CA THR A 370 -6.83 -14.40 11.10
C THR A 370 -5.79 -15.50 11.28
N GLU A 371 -6.13 -16.74 10.95
CA GLU A 371 -5.25 -17.90 11.14
C GLU A 371 -4.09 -17.94 10.15
N LYS A 372 -3.03 -18.65 10.53
CA LYS A 372 -1.90 -18.92 9.62
C LYS A 372 -2.36 -19.71 8.40
N GLY A 373 -1.72 -19.45 7.27
CA GLY A 373 -1.98 -20.12 6.00
C GLY A 373 -0.70 -20.55 5.30
N VAL A 374 -0.84 -21.39 4.28
CA VAL A 374 0.26 -21.78 3.40
C VAL A 374 -0.10 -21.36 1.98
N TYR A 375 0.77 -20.58 1.37
CA TYR A 375 0.66 -20.12 -0.02
C TYR A 375 1.62 -20.92 -0.91
N TYR A 376 1.11 -21.48 -1.97
CA TYR A 376 1.86 -22.19 -3.00
C TYR A 376 1.87 -21.38 -4.30
N SER A 377 3.06 -21.02 -4.77
CA SER A 377 3.24 -20.18 -5.96
C SER A 377 3.38 -20.95 -7.27
N GLY A 378 3.44 -22.29 -7.22
CA GLY A 378 3.63 -23.10 -8.42
C GLY A 378 2.49 -22.97 -9.43
N GLU A 379 2.79 -23.25 -10.70
CA GLU A 379 1.77 -23.28 -11.74
C GLU A 379 0.64 -24.23 -11.40
N ILE A 380 -0.58 -23.80 -11.68
CA ILE A 380 -1.79 -24.59 -11.51
C ILE A 380 -2.30 -24.92 -12.92
N ASP A 381 -1.70 -25.95 -13.53
CA ASP A 381 -1.97 -26.36 -14.91
C ASP A 381 -3.31 -27.09 -15.06
N LYS A 382 -3.70 -27.83 -14.03
CA LYS A 382 -4.95 -28.57 -14.01
C LYS A 382 -5.87 -28.02 -12.95
N ILE A 383 -7.07 -27.67 -13.37
CA ILE A 383 -8.08 -27.05 -12.50
C ILE A 383 -9.32 -27.93 -12.49
N ARG A 384 -9.87 -28.15 -11.32
CA ARG A 384 -11.12 -28.85 -11.10
C ARG A 384 -12.08 -28.04 -10.25
N ASN A 385 -13.35 -28.01 -10.65
CA ASN A 385 -14.41 -27.44 -9.84
C ASN A 385 -14.87 -28.46 -8.78
N ILE A 386 -14.91 -28.01 -7.51
CA ILE A 386 -15.35 -28.84 -6.40
C ILE A 386 -16.35 -28.08 -5.52
N ASN A 387 -17.24 -28.78 -4.85
CA ASN A 387 -18.11 -28.19 -3.84
C ASN A 387 -17.28 -27.66 -2.66
N ILE A 388 -17.60 -26.49 -2.16
CA ILE A 388 -16.90 -25.80 -1.06
C ILE A 388 -16.67 -26.75 0.12
N ASN A 389 -17.68 -27.53 0.53
CA ASN A 389 -17.60 -28.44 1.68
C ASN A 389 -16.63 -29.62 1.50
N LYS A 390 -16.17 -29.87 0.27
CA LYS A 390 -15.20 -30.96 -0.06
C LYS A 390 -13.81 -30.41 -0.35
N SER A 391 -13.57 -29.11 -0.14
CA SER A 391 -12.34 -28.43 -0.56
C SER A 391 -11.26 -28.34 0.51
N VAL A 392 -11.53 -28.68 1.76
CA VAL A 392 -10.54 -28.65 2.85
C VAL A 392 -9.26 -29.41 2.44
N ASN A 393 -8.11 -28.82 2.75
CA ASN A 393 -6.76 -29.31 2.40
C ASN A 393 -6.40 -29.30 0.90
N LYS A 394 -7.28 -28.83 0.02
CA LYS A 394 -6.94 -28.61 -1.40
C LYS A 394 -6.31 -27.22 -1.60
N ILE A 395 -5.69 -27.00 -2.76
CA ILE A 395 -5.08 -25.72 -3.13
C ILE A 395 -6.06 -24.93 -3.98
N LEU A 396 -6.33 -23.68 -3.63
CA LEU A 396 -7.14 -22.77 -4.44
C LEU A 396 -6.49 -22.53 -5.80
N ALA A 397 -7.27 -22.62 -6.87
CA ALA A 397 -6.82 -22.33 -8.23
C ALA A 397 -7.16 -20.90 -8.68
N THR A 398 -7.99 -20.19 -7.94
CA THR A 398 -8.39 -18.81 -8.21
C THR A 398 -8.47 -18.01 -6.91
N HIS A 399 -8.41 -16.69 -7.01
CA HIS A 399 -8.64 -15.81 -5.87
C HIS A 399 -10.12 -15.81 -5.47
N ILE A 400 -10.39 -15.71 -4.17
CA ILE A 400 -11.74 -15.52 -3.64
C ILE A 400 -11.85 -14.09 -3.14
N VAL A 401 -12.73 -13.32 -3.79
CA VAL A 401 -12.89 -11.88 -3.56
C VAL A 401 -14.34 -11.56 -3.26
N PRO A 402 -14.72 -11.31 -2.02
CA PRO A 402 -16.06 -10.86 -1.68
C PRO A 402 -16.28 -9.39 -2.13
N TYR A 403 -17.47 -9.11 -2.62
CA TYR A 403 -17.91 -7.77 -3.00
C TYR A 403 -19.16 -7.37 -2.21
N PRO A 404 -19.10 -6.30 -1.43
CA PRO A 404 -17.91 -5.49 -1.09
C PRO A 404 -16.98 -6.21 -0.11
N PRO A 405 -15.72 -5.82 0.11
CA PRO A 405 -15.08 -4.60 -0.41
C PRO A 405 -14.35 -4.77 -1.76
N GLY A 406 -14.26 -5.98 -2.32
CA GLY A 406 -13.49 -6.21 -3.53
C GLY A 406 -11.98 -6.43 -3.27
N ILE A 407 -11.63 -6.81 -2.05
CA ILE A 407 -10.25 -7.17 -1.65
C ILE A 407 -10.14 -8.69 -1.64
N THR A 408 -9.02 -9.22 -2.09
CA THR A 408 -8.76 -10.67 -2.06
C THR A 408 -8.63 -11.15 -0.61
N PHE A 409 -9.53 -12.04 -0.22
CA PHE A 409 -9.54 -12.66 1.11
C PHE A 409 -8.79 -13.98 1.14
N MET A 410 -8.90 -14.76 0.07
CA MET A 410 -8.19 -16.03 -0.08
C MET A 410 -7.46 -16.01 -1.42
N PHE A 411 -6.23 -16.44 -1.42
CA PHE A 411 -5.34 -16.28 -2.56
C PHE A 411 -5.28 -17.56 -3.41
N LYS A 412 -5.21 -17.42 -4.74
CA LYS A 412 -4.79 -18.51 -5.62
C LYS A 412 -3.48 -19.08 -5.06
N GLY A 413 -3.37 -20.41 -4.99
CA GLY A 413 -2.24 -21.07 -4.38
C GLY A 413 -2.37 -21.31 -2.86
N GLU A 414 -3.36 -20.75 -2.20
CA GLU A 414 -3.56 -20.94 -0.76
C GLU A 414 -4.18 -22.31 -0.47
N LYS A 415 -3.67 -22.99 0.57
CA LYS A 415 -4.24 -24.26 1.06
C LYS A 415 -5.51 -23.96 1.85
N ILE A 416 -6.62 -24.56 1.44
CA ILE A 416 -7.95 -24.31 2.01
C ILE A 416 -8.05 -24.94 3.41
N THR A 417 -8.43 -24.11 4.37
CA THR A 417 -8.70 -24.51 5.76
C THR A 417 -10.19 -24.74 6.01
N GLU A 418 -10.53 -25.29 7.18
CA GLU A 418 -11.93 -25.42 7.61
C GLU A 418 -12.60 -24.06 7.81
N ASN A 419 -11.86 -23.04 8.32
CA ASN A 419 -12.39 -21.70 8.53
C ASN A 419 -12.66 -21.00 7.20
N MET A 420 -11.82 -21.18 6.20
CA MET A 420 -12.10 -20.72 4.84
C MET A 420 -13.40 -21.29 4.28
N VAL A 421 -13.65 -22.59 4.49
CA VAL A 421 -14.90 -23.25 4.07
C VAL A 421 -16.10 -22.67 4.81
N LYS A 422 -16.01 -22.46 6.12
CA LYS A 422 -17.09 -21.81 6.90
C LYS A 422 -17.39 -20.41 6.38
N LEU A 423 -16.36 -19.61 6.12
CA LEU A 423 -16.49 -18.24 5.64
C LEU A 423 -17.10 -18.19 4.23
N MET A 424 -16.65 -19.03 3.30
CA MET A 424 -17.24 -19.13 1.95
C MET A 424 -18.72 -19.53 1.99
N ASN A 425 -19.11 -20.49 2.83
CA ASN A 425 -20.51 -20.85 3.00
C ASN A 425 -21.32 -19.69 3.60
N TYR A 426 -20.81 -19.01 4.65
CA TYR A 426 -21.46 -17.83 5.22
C TYR A 426 -21.76 -16.77 4.15
N TRP A 427 -20.82 -16.47 3.26
CA TRP A 427 -21.03 -15.51 2.18
C TRP A 427 -22.12 -15.98 1.19
N GLN A 428 -22.13 -17.25 0.82
CA GLN A 428 -23.14 -17.81 -0.09
C GLN A 428 -24.52 -17.83 0.55
N ASP A 429 -24.65 -18.21 1.82
CA ASP A 429 -25.91 -18.26 2.56
C ASP A 429 -26.51 -16.87 2.78
N ASN A 430 -25.67 -15.82 2.84
CA ASN A 430 -26.08 -14.43 2.94
C ASN A 430 -26.21 -13.73 1.57
N ASN A 431 -26.13 -14.47 0.46
CA ASN A 431 -26.23 -13.95 -0.91
C ASN A 431 -25.23 -12.83 -1.24
N LEU A 432 -24.05 -12.85 -0.64
CA LEU A 432 -22.98 -11.92 -0.99
C LEU A 432 -22.40 -12.27 -2.35
N ARG A 433 -22.11 -11.24 -3.14
CA ARG A 433 -21.40 -11.43 -4.40
C ARG A 433 -19.94 -11.76 -4.09
N VAL A 434 -19.48 -12.95 -4.49
CA VAL A 434 -18.10 -13.39 -4.29
C VAL A 434 -17.53 -13.87 -5.62
N GLU A 435 -16.47 -13.21 -6.09
CA GLU A 435 -15.71 -13.69 -7.22
C GLU A 435 -14.91 -14.92 -6.82
N GLY A 436 -14.76 -15.87 -7.73
CA GLY A 436 -14.12 -17.17 -7.46
C GLY A 436 -15.08 -18.25 -6.92
N ILE A 437 -16.33 -17.89 -6.55
CA ILE A 437 -17.34 -18.87 -6.15
C ILE A 437 -18.51 -18.84 -7.13
N ARG A 438 -18.91 -20.02 -7.63
CA ARG A 438 -20.10 -20.18 -8.51
C ARG A 438 -20.91 -21.39 -8.08
N ASN A 439 -22.18 -21.18 -7.71
CA ASN A 439 -23.11 -22.27 -7.32
C ASN A 439 -22.51 -23.21 -6.26
N HIS A 440 -22.01 -22.64 -5.15
CA HIS A 440 -21.32 -23.37 -4.06
C HIS A 440 -20.12 -24.22 -4.52
N LYS A 441 -19.49 -23.87 -5.64
CA LYS A 441 -18.27 -24.52 -6.16
C LYS A 441 -17.16 -23.49 -6.29
N ILE A 442 -15.96 -23.97 -6.10
CA ILE A 442 -14.69 -23.23 -6.28
C ILE A 442 -13.75 -24.04 -7.15
N GLU A 443 -12.79 -23.35 -7.74
CA GLU A 443 -11.72 -23.95 -8.51
C GLU A 443 -10.55 -24.32 -7.59
N ILE A 444 -10.10 -25.57 -7.70
CA ILE A 444 -8.93 -26.10 -6.99
C ILE A 444 -7.93 -26.67 -7.97
N LYS A 445 -6.67 -26.74 -7.55
CA LYS A 445 -5.63 -27.51 -8.26
C LYS A 445 -6.05 -28.98 -8.30
N ASP A 446 -6.08 -29.57 -9.48
CA ASP A 446 -6.27 -31.02 -9.65
C ASP A 446 -4.94 -31.72 -9.44
N GLU A 447 -4.96 -32.83 -8.71
CA GLU A 447 -3.77 -33.62 -8.35
C GLU A 447 -3.23 -34.42 -9.54
#